data_0929e7ba0dcea2d3796fa8e37b1de0f5
#
_entry.id   0929e7ba0dcea2d3796fa8e37b1de0f5
#
_cell.length_a   1.000
_cell.length_b   1.000
_cell.length_c   1.000
_cell.angle_alpha   90.00
_cell.angle_beta   90.00
_cell.angle_gamma   90.00
#
_symmetry.space_group_name_H-M   'P 1'
#
loop_
_entity.id
_entity.type
_entity.pdbx_description
1 polymer ?
#
loop_
_entity_poly.entity_id
_entity_poly.type
_entity_poly.pdbx_seq_one_letter_code
_entity_poly.pdbx_strand_id
1 'polypeptide(L)'
;VQRMHNYAIVDEVDSVLIDDARTPLIISGPTPKGDDQMFEQFQPKVEELVKMQRNLVTKLLAEAKIKIASDDKKTREEGAVLLYRCFKGLPKNGALIKYLSEPGIKPLLLETEAIYMADNNRRMPEITDDLYFVIDEKNNGIDMTDKGLDVMTGKSDDPNFFVLPNISELLSDLENQGLSPEEKQAKKDGILQDYAIKAERVHTVNQLLKAYTLFELNDQY
;
A
#
# COMPACT_ATOMS: atom_id res chain seq x y z
N VAL A 1 22.82 -9.65 -25.63
CA VAL A 1 22.92 -9.05 -26.97
C VAL A 1 22.04 -9.84 -27.91
N GLN A 2 20.94 -9.24 -28.37
CA GLN A 2 20.02 -9.86 -29.34
C GLN A 2 20.72 -9.88 -30.73
N ARG A 3 20.61 -11.01 -31.43
CA ARG A 3 21.06 -11.12 -32.83
C ARG A 3 19.94 -10.62 -33.74
N MET A 4 20.30 -10.26 -35.00
CA MET A 4 19.31 -9.94 -36.04
C MET A 4 18.32 -11.10 -36.22
N HIS A 5 17.04 -10.79 -36.25
CA HIS A 5 16.00 -11.77 -36.52
C HIS A 5 15.83 -11.96 -38.02
N ASN A 6 15.61 -13.18 -38.47
CA ASN A 6 15.45 -13.47 -39.91
C ASN A 6 13.99 -13.27 -40.36
N TYR A 7 13.03 -13.41 -39.45
CA TYR A 7 11.61 -13.14 -39.69
C TYR A 7 10.89 -12.86 -38.38
N ALA A 8 9.76 -12.20 -38.46
CA ALA A 8 8.84 -11.98 -37.34
C ALA A 8 7.43 -12.39 -37.73
N ILE A 9 6.73 -13.00 -36.79
CA ILE A 9 5.28 -13.25 -36.91
C ILE A 9 4.58 -12.25 -36.01
N VAL A 10 3.68 -11.46 -36.58
CA VAL A 10 2.88 -10.47 -35.86
C VAL A 10 1.43 -10.93 -35.89
N ASP A 11 0.89 -11.27 -34.73
CA ASP A 11 -0.52 -11.56 -34.55
C ASP A 11 -1.24 -10.25 -34.18
N GLU A 12 -2.51 -10.11 -34.52
CA GLU A 12 -3.30 -8.88 -34.32
C GLU A 12 -2.57 -7.63 -34.83
N VAL A 13 -2.18 -7.68 -36.10
CA VAL A 13 -1.32 -6.66 -36.74
C VAL A 13 -1.88 -5.26 -36.70
N ASP A 14 -3.20 -5.10 -36.74
CA ASP A 14 -3.92 -3.85 -36.60
C ASP A 14 -3.75 -3.23 -35.20
N SER A 15 -3.85 -4.03 -34.15
CA SER A 15 -3.59 -3.59 -32.79
C SER A 15 -2.13 -3.14 -32.63
N VAL A 16 -1.19 -4.01 -33.00
CA VAL A 16 0.25 -3.78 -32.75
C VAL A 16 0.84 -2.67 -33.63
N LEU A 17 0.48 -2.61 -34.92
CA LEU A 17 1.10 -1.68 -35.88
C LEU A 17 0.30 -0.38 -36.12
N ILE A 18 -0.97 -0.33 -35.71
CA ILE A 18 -1.83 0.83 -35.92
C ILE A 18 -2.24 1.45 -34.59
N ASP A 19 -2.91 0.68 -33.72
CA ASP A 19 -3.46 1.23 -32.48
C ASP A 19 -2.38 1.51 -31.45
N ASP A 20 -1.53 0.54 -31.16
CA ASP A 20 -0.42 0.72 -30.21
C ASP A 20 0.67 1.65 -30.76
N ALA A 21 0.91 1.63 -32.06
CA ALA A 21 1.87 2.52 -32.69
C ALA A 21 1.44 4.00 -32.68
N ARG A 22 0.14 4.27 -32.55
CA ARG A 22 -0.41 5.63 -32.40
C ARG A 22 -0.43 6.11 -30.96
N THR A 23 -0.33 5.20 -30.00
CA THR A 23 -0.27 5.58 -28.59
C THR A 23 1.08 6.24 -28.33
N PRO A 24 1.14 7.53 -27.99
CA PRO A 24 2.42 8.17 -27.69
C PRO A 24 3.01 7.48 -26.47
N LEU A 25 4.18 6.86 -26.65
CA LEU A 25 4.94 6.30 -25.55
C LEU A 25 5.48 7.49 -24.73
N ILE A 26 4.68 7.99 -23.81
CA ILE A 26 5.11 9.01 -22.87
C ILE A 26 5.97 8.28 -21.83
N ILE A 27 7.26 8.18 -22.12
CA ILE A 27 8.21 7.48 -21.24
C ILE A 27 8.63 8.38 -20.08
N SER A 28 8.74 9.67 -20.30
CA SER A 28 8.96 10.64 -19.23
C SER A 28 8.74 12.08 -19.76
N GLY A 29 8.14 12.90 -18.93
CA GLY A 29 8.15 14.35 -19.06
C GLY A 29 8.86 14.97 -17.86
N PRO A 30 9.36 16.19 -17.94
CA PRO A 30 9.84 16.88 -16.76
C PRO A 30 8.68 17.00 -15.77
N THR A 31 8.83 16.40 -14.59
CA THR A 31 7.92 16.60 -13.45
C THR A 31 7.92 18.08 -13.08
N PRO A 32 6.75 18.69 -12.85
CA PRO A 32 6.70 20.05 -12.30
C PRO A 32 7.49 20.10 -10.99
N LYS A 33 8.31 21.12 -10.81
CA LYS A 33 9.16 21.33 -9.62
C LYS A 33 8.40 21.45 -8.28
N GLY A 34 7.09 21.23 -8.26
CA GLY A 34 6.27 21.27 -7.05
C GLY A 34 6.29 19.98 -6.21
N ASP A 35 6.59 18.84 -6.85
CA ASP A 35 6.51 17.54 -6.17
C ASP A 35 7.66 17.28 -5.20
N ASP A 36 8.85 17.82 -5.45
CA ASP A 36 10.03 17.62 -4.62
C ASP A 36 9.84 18.10 -3.17
N GLN A 37 9.08 19.17 -2.97
CA GLN A 37 8.83 19.73 -1.63
C GLN A 37 7.94 18.83 -0.77
N MET A 38 7.01 18.09 -1.37
CA MET A 38 6.12 17.19 -0.61
C MET A 38 6.86 15.94 -0.15
N PHE A 39 7.76 15.38 -0.96
CA PHE A 39 8.60 14.26 -0.55
C PHE A 39 9.49 14.63 0.64
N GLU A 40 10.20 15.75 0.59
CA GLU A 40 11.03 16.23 1.69
C GLU A 40 10.22 16.49 2.97
N GLN A 41 9.01 17.01 2.84
CA GLN A 41 8.13 17.28 3.97
C GLN A 41 7.67 16.01 4.70
N PHE A 42 7.32 14.95 3.95
CA PHE A 42 6.77 13.72 4.53
C PHE A 42 7.82 12.67 4.85
N GLN A 43 9.01 12.74 4.25
CA GLN A 43 10.08 11.78 4.44
C GLN A 43 10.38 11.48 5.91
N PRO A 44 10.60 12.46 6.82
CA PRO A 44 10.93 12.17 8.21
C PRO A 44 9.81 11.40 8.94
N LYS A 45 8.55 11.73 8.66
CA LYS A 45 7.40 11.04 9.26
C LYS A 45 7.26 9.61 8.75
N VAL A 46 7.50 9.40 7.45
CA VAL A 46 7.47 8.07 6.83
C VAL A 46 8.61 7.21 7.37
N GLU A 47 9.81 7.76 7.53
CA GLU A 47 10.94 7.05 8.15
C GLU A 47 10.61 6.59 9.59
N GLU A 48 10.00 7.48 10.38
CA GLU A 48 9.55 7.14 11.73
C GLU A 48 8.51 6.03 11.71
N LEU A 49 7.51 6.13 10.83
CA LEU A 49 6.46 5.12 10.66
C LEU A 49 7.04 3.76 10.30
N VAL A 50 7.96 3.71 9.34
CA VAL A 50 8.66 2.48 8.93
C VAL A 50 9.49 1.89 10.09
N LYS A 51 10.16 2.74 10.87
CA LYS A 51 10.90 2.30 12.06
C LYS A 51 9.97 1.71 13.12
N MET A 52 8.82 2.34 13.36
CA MET A 52 7.80 1.81 14.27
C MET A 52 7.28 0.45 13.81
N GLN A 53 6.98 0.31 12.51
CA GLN A 53 6.55 -0.96 11.93
C GLN A 53 7.62 -2.05 12.07
N ARG A 54 8.89 -1.74 11.78
CA ARG A 54 10.00 -2.69 11.95
C ARG A 54 10.15 -3.17 13.39
N ASN A 55 10.03 -2.26 14.35
CA ASN A 55 10.09 -2.59 15.77
C ASN A 55 8.92 -3.48 16.19
N LEU A 56 7.71 -3.17 15.71
CA LEU A 56 6.52 -3.96 15.95
C LEU A 56 6.67 -5.38 15.38
N VAL A 57 7.03 -5.50 14.10
CA VAL A 57 7.21 -6.80 13.45
C VAL A 57 8.30 -7.63 14.11
N THR A 58 9.39 -7.01 14.58
CA THR A 58 10.46 -7.71 15.30
C THR A 58 9.94 -8.33 16.61
N LYS A 59 9.14 -7.59 17.36
CA LYS A 59 8.51 -8.08 18.60
C LYS A 59 7.52 -9.21 18.33
N LEU A 60 6.63 -9.01 17.35
CA LEU A 60 5.63 -10.00 16.96
C LEU A 60 6.27 -11.28 16.44
N LEU A 61 7.36 -11.19 15.67
CA LEU A 61 8.07 -12.36 15.16
C LEU A 61 8.74 -13.15 16.28
N ALA A 62 9.31 -12.49 17.28
CA ALA A 62 9.87 -13.16 18.44
C ALA A 62 8.80 -13.92 19.23
N GLU A 63 7.64 -13.30 19.45
CA GLU A 63 6.50 -13.94 20.12
C GLU A 63 5.93 -15.10 19.28
N ALA A 64 5.78 -14.91 17.96
CA ALA A 64 5.31 -15.94 17.05
C ALA A 64 6.18 -17.19 17.11
N LYS A 65 7.51 -17.05 17.14
CA LYS A 65 8.45 -18.18 17.24
C LYS A 65 8.23 -18.99 18.53
N ILE A 66 8.06 -18.32 19.65
CA ILE A 66 7.83 -18.96 20.95
C ILE A 66 6.50 -19.72 20.91
N LYS A 67 5.44 -19.10 20.43
CA LYS A 67 4.10 -19.70 20.37
C LYS A 67 4.02 -20.87 19.40
N ILE A 68 4.66 -20.78 18.23
CA ILE A 68 4.67 -21.84 17.22
C ILE A 68 5.45 -23.07 17.72
N ALA A 69 6.47 -22.88 18.55
CA ALA A 69 7.23 -23.97 19.18
C ALA A 69 6.48 -24.68 20.32
N SER A 70 5.31 -24.19 20.74
CA SER A 70 4.50 -24.80 21.80
C SER A 70 3.81 -26.07 21.30
N ASP A 71 3.68 -27.04 22.19
CA ASP A 71 2.91 -28.27 21.95
C ASP A 71 1.39 -28.07 22.01
N ASP A 72 0.94 -26.96 22.62
CA ASP A 72 -0.47 -26.61 22.67
C ASP A 72 -0.97 -26.08 21.35
N LYS A 73 -2.00 -26.72 20.78
CA LYS A 73 -2.56 -26.41 19.49
C LYS A 73 -3.06 -24.97 19.40
N LYS A 74 -3.76 -24.49 20.42
CA LYS A 74 -4.31 -23.13 20.45
C LYS A 74 -3.21 -22.07 20.45
N THR A 75 -2.20 -22.26 21.30
CA THR A 75 -1.03 -21.38 21.35
C THR A 75 -0.28 -21.36 20.02
N ARG A 76 -0.18 -22.50 19.35
CA ARG A 76 0.44 -22.59 18.04
C ARG A 76 -0.36 -21.86 16.96
N GLU A 77 -1.69 -21.96 16.98
CA GLU A 77 -2.58 -21.20 16.07
C GLU A 77 -2.43 -19.69 16.30
N GLU A 78 -2.38 -19.21 17.54
CA GLU A 78 -2.09 -17.82 17.87
C GLU A 78 -0.72 -17.37 17.31
N GLY A 79 0.29 -18.22 17.42
CA GLY A 79 1.61 -17.96 16.84
C GLY A 79 1.58 -17.85 15.31
N ALA A 80 0.77 -18.68 14.64
CA ALA A 80 0.58 -18.61 13.19
C ALA A 80 -0.10 -17.31 12.73
N VAL A 81 -1.06 -16.81 13.52
CA VAL A 81 -1.69 -15.49 13.30
C VAL A 81 -0.66 -14.37 13.41
N LEU A 82 0.20 -14.38 14.43
CA LEU A 82 1.27 -13.40 14.57
C LEU A 82 2.28 -13.47 13.42
N LEU A 83 2.62 -14.68 12.97
CA LEU A 83 3.49 -14.88 11.82
C LEU A 83 2.89 -14.27 10.54
N TYR A 84 1.60 -14.51 10.30
CA TYR A 84 0.89 -13.94 9.15
C TYR A 84 0.81 -12.41 9.23
N ARG A 85 0.59 -11.86 10.42
CA ARG A 85 0.66 -10.41 10.67
C ARG A 85 2.03 -9.84 10.33
N CYS A 86 3.12 -10.51 10.74
CA CYS A 86 4.48 -10.09 10.37
C CYS A 86 4.67 -10.08 8.85
N PHE A 87 4.16 -11.09 8.15
CA PHE A 87 4.24 -11.20 6.71
C PHE A 87 3.46 -10.09 6.00
N LYS A 88 2.26 -9.75 6.47
CA LYS A 88 1.49 -8.62 5.93
C LYS A 88 2.12 -7.26 6.24
N GLY A 89 2.83 -7.13 7.36
CA GLY A 89 3.46 -5.88 7.77
C GLY A 89 4.79 -5.58 7.09
N LEU A 90 5.69 -6.57 6.97
CA LEU A 90 7.02 -6.43 6.35
C LEU A 90 7.48 -7.77 5.77
N PRO A 91 6.98 -8.18 4.59
CA PRO A 91 7.30 -9.47 3.98
C PRO A 91 8.80 -9.62 3.66
N LYS A 92 9.48 -8.54 3.28
CA LYS A 92 10.93 -8.53 2.98
C LYS A 92 11.84 -8.42 4.23
N ASN A 93 11.29 -8.59 5.44
CA ASN A 93 12.12 -8.61 6.66
C ASN A 93 13.05 -9.83 6.67
N GLY A 94 14.36 -9.60 6.75
CA GLY A 94 15.36 -10.68 6.67
C GLY A 94 15.22 -11.77 7.76
N ALA A 95 14.82 -11.39 8.98
CA ALA A 95 14.58 -12.35 10.05
C ALA A 95 13.33 -13.20 9.81
N LEU A 96 12.30 -12.61 9.20
CA LEU A 96 11.09 -13.32 8.79
C LEU A 96 11.40 -14.29 7.65
N ILE A 97 12.11 -13.84 6.60
CA ILE A 97 12.51 -14.69 5.46
C ILE A 97 13.32 -15.89 5.94
N LYS A 98 14.29 -15.66 6.84
CA LYS A 98 15.08 -16.74 7.43
C LYS A 98 14.18 -17.74 8.17
N TYR A 99 13.22 -17.26 8.94
CA TYR A 99 12.29 -18.12 9.69
C TYR A 99 11.35 -18.90 8.77
N LEU A 100 10.87 -18.28 7.70
CA LEU A 100 10.03 -18.94 6.68
C LEU A 100 10.77 -20.05 5.91
N SER A 101 12.11 -20.05 5.93
CA SER A 101 12.93 -21.10 5.35
C SER A 101 13.05 -22.34 6.23
N GLU A 102 12.61 -22.28 7.49
CA GLU A 102 12.59 -23.42 8.38
C GLU A 102 11.47 -24.41 7.99
N PRO A 103 11.71 -25.73 8.13
CA PRO A 103 10.72 -26.74 7.77
C PRO A 103 9.38 -26.56 8.47
N GLY A 104 8.28 -26.59 7.72
CA GLY A 104 6.91 -26.52 8.26
C GLY A 104 6.38 -25.09 8.52
N ILE A 105 7.23 -24.06 8.52
CA ILE A 105 6.80 -22.68 8.81
C ILE A 105 6.09 -22.06 7.62
N LYS A 106 6.61 -22.21 6.40
CA LYS A 106 5.96 -21.69 5.19
C LYS A 106 4.58 -22.33 4.92
N PRO A 107 4.40 -23.65 5.02
CA PRO A 107 3.06 -24.27 4.94
C PRO A 107 2.09 -23.71 5.98
N LEU A 108 2.52 -23.53 7.24
CA LEU A 108 1.71 -22.94 8.30
C LEU A 108 1.25 -21.51 7.96
N LEU A 109 2.15 -20.70 7.39
CA LEU A 109 1.79 -19.36 6.93
C LEU A 109 0.72 -19.40 5.83
N LEU A 110 0.88 -20.26 4.82
CA LEU A 110 -0.07 -20.38 3.70
C LEU A 110 -1.43 -20.92 4.16
N GLU A 111 -1.46 -21.84 5.11
CA GLU A 111 -2.71 -22.33 5.72
C GLU A 111 -3.43 -21.21 6.46
N THR A 112 -2.70 -20.42 7.23
CA THR A 112 -3.25 -19.25 7.94
C THR A 112 -3.75 -18.20 6.96
N GLU A 113 -3.00 -17.90 5.90
CA GLU A 113 -3.43 -17.00 4.83
C GLU A 113 -4.75 -17.45 4.22
N ALA A 114 -4.88 -18.73 3.88
CA ALA A 114 -6.11 -19.27 3.29
C ALA A 114 -7.33 -19.08 4.21
N ILE A 115 -7.16 -19.25 5.53
CA ILE A 115 -8.24 -19.05 6.51
C ILE A 115 -8.70 -17.58 6.54
N TYR A 116 -7.77 -16.62 6.54
CA TYR A 116 -8.09 -15.20 6.64
C TYR A 116 -8.51 -14.57 5.31
N MET A 117 -8.12 -15.15 4.18
CA MET A 117 -8.59 -14.76 2.84
C MET A 117 -9.97 -15.35 2.49
N ALA A 118 -10.45 -16.33 3.25
CA ALA A 118 -11.81 -16.84 3.09
C ALA A 118 -12.87 -15.75 3.31
N ASP A 119 -14.09 -15.97 2.85
CA ASP A 119 -15.24 -15.08 3.03
C ASP A 119 -14.97 -13.61 2.62
N ASN A 120 -14.35 -13.42 1.46
CA ASN A 120 -13.99 -12.07 0.94
C ASN A 120 -13.17 -11.24 1.92
N ASN A 121 -12.19 -11.84 2.58
CA ASN A 121 -11.28 -11.16 3.52
C ASN A 121 -11.97 -10.55 4.75
N ARG A 122 -13.17 -11.00 5.10
CA ARG A 122 -13.96 -10.41 6.20
C ARG A 122 -13.21 -10.37 7.54
N ARG A 123 -12.31 -11.33 7.75
CA ARG A 123 -11.50 -11.43 8.96
C ARG A 123 -10.13 -10.76 8.86
N MET A 124 -9.78 -10.16 7.72
CA MET A 124 -8.49 -9.53 7.52
C MET A 124 -8.20 -8.40 8.53
N PRO A 125 -9.16 -7.58 8.97
CA PRO A 125 -8.94 -6.59 10.03
C PRO A 125 -8.30 -7.15 11.30
N GLU A 126 -8.63 -8.39 11.70
CA GLU A 126 -8.02 -9.07 12.86
C GLU A 126 -6.48 -9.17 12.71
N ILE A 127 -5.97 -9.19 11.48
CA ILE A 127 -4.53 -9.26 11.17
C ILE A 127 -3.94 -7.87 11.04
N THR A 128 -4.65 -6.95 10.37
CA THR A 128 -4.09 -5.69 9.86
C THR A 128 -4.20 -4.52 10.81
N ASP A 129 -5.22 -4.48 11.70
CA ASP A 129 -5.51 -3.30 12.53
C ASP A 129 -4.39 -2.95 13.53
N ASP A 130 -3.60 -3.93 13.94
CA ASP A 130 -2.46 -3.69 14.82
C ASP A 130 -1.22 -3.12 14.10
N LEU A 131 -1.17 -3.24 12.78
CA LEU A 131 -0.08 -2.72 11.95
C LEU A 131 -0.26 -1.22 11.68
N TYR A 132 0.81 -0.53 11.29
CA TYR A 132 0.74 0.86 10.84
C TYR A 132 0.45 0.96 9.34
N PHE A 133 0.89 -0.02 8.57
CA PHE A 133 0.58 -0.20 7.15
C PHE A 133 0.68 -1.68 6.78
N VAL A 134 0.05 -2.02 5.67
CA VAL A 134 -0.03 -3.38 5.14
C VAL A 134 0.60 -3.40 3.75
N ILE A 135 1.39 -4.41 3.46
CA ILE A 135 2.06 -4.60 2.17
C ILE A 135 1.39 -5.75 1.42
N ASP A 136 0.98 -5.49 0.20
CA ASP A 136 0.58 -6.49 -0.78
C ASP A 136 1.68 -6.64 -1.84
N GLU A 137 2.56 -7.62 -1.65
CA GLU A 137 3.67 -7.87 -2.60
C GLU A 137 3.17 -8.24 -3.99
N LYS A 138 2.04 -8.93 -4.11
CA LYS A 138 1.53 -9.39 -5.41
C LYS A 138 1.13 -8.22 -6.30
N ASN A 139 0.58 -7.17 -5.71
CA ASN A 139 0.10 -5.99 -6.40
C ASN A 139 1.04 -4.78 -6.26
N ASN A 140 2.19 -4.95 -5.63
CA ASN A 140 3.08 -3.83 -5.24
C ASN A 140 2.31 -2.70 -4.54
N GLY A 141 1.31 -3.09 -3.74
CA GLY A 141 0.43 -2.18 -3.01
C GLY A 141 0.91 -1.96 -1.59
N ILE A 142 0.68 -0.75 -1.08
CA ILE A 142 0.79 -0.44 0.34
C ILE A 142 -0.44 0.35 0.74
N ASP A 143 -1.09 -0.11 1.81
CA ASP A 143 -2.23 0.55 2.39
C ASP A 143 -1.93 0.92 3.84
N MET A 144 -2.11 2.20 4.18
CA MET A 144 -2.03 2.63 5.57
C MET A 144 -3.28 2.20 6.34
N THR A 145 -3.07 1.73 7.57
CA THR A 145 -4.15 1.48 8.51
C THR A 145 -4.55 2.76 9.23
N ASP A 146 -5.69 2.74 9.92
CA ASP A 146 -6.11 3.88 10.75
C ASP A 146 -5.04 4.28 11.76
N LYS A 147 -4.37 3.28 12.37
CA LYS A 147 -3.24 3.49 13.28
C LYS A 147 -2.05 4.18 12.60
N GLY A 148 -1.78 3.86 11.34
CA GLY A 148 -0.76 4.53 10.54
C GLY A 148 -1.13 5.97 10.21
N LEU A 149 -2.39 6.18 9.84
CA LEU A 149 -2.94 7.51 9.58
C LEU A 149 -2.88 8.42 10.81
N ASP A 150 -3.21 7.90 11.99
CA ASP A 150 -3.11 8.62 13.26
C ASP A 150 -1.68 9.09 13.56
N VAL A 151 -0.68 8.23 13.32
CA VAL A 151 0.73 8.58 13.49
C VAL A 151 1.16 9.65 12.49
N MET A 152 0.75 9.51 11.23
CA MET A 152 1.09 10.46 10.16
C MET A 152 0.44 11.82 10.38
N THR A 153 -0.81 11.84 10.82
CA THR A 153 -1.55 13.08 11.16
C THR A 153 -0.94 13.74 12.39
N GLY A 154 -0.57 12.96 13.40
CA GLY A 154 0.09 13.41 14.63
C GLY A 154 -0.74 14.48 15.37
N LYS A 155 -0.09 15.57 15.76
CA LYS A 155 -0.72 16.73 16.41
C LYS A 155 -1.20 17.79 15.41
N SER A 156 -1.49 17.39 14.17
CA SER A 156 -2.05 18.29 13.16
C SER A 156 -3.44 18.78 13.61
N ASP A 157 -3.77 20.04 13.33
CA ASP A 157 -5.08 20.62 13.65
C ASP A 157 -6.21 20.02 12.78
N ASP A 158 -5.86 19.33 11.68
CA ASP A 158 -6.82 18.67 10.81
C ASP A 158 -6.72 17.13 10.94
N PRO A 159 -7.65 16.48 11.66
CA PRO A 159 -7.67 15.02 11.79
C PRO A 159 -7.90 14.29 10.46
N ASN A 160 -8.45 14.99 9.45
CA ASN A 160 -8.72 14.44 8.13
C ASN A 160 -7.64 14.77 7.10
N PHE A 161 -6.45 15.17 7.54
CA PHE A 161 -5.36 15.63 6.66
C PHE A 161 -4.96 14.61 5.59
N PHE A 162 -5.00 13.31 5.91
CA PHE A 162 -4.73 12.19 5.01
C PHE A 162 -5.98 11.37 4.65
N VAL A 163 -7.16 11.76 5.12
CA VAL A 163 -8.41 11.05 4.82
C VAL A 163 -9.02 11.61 3.55
N LEU A 164 -9.20 10.73 2.55
CA LEU A 164 -9.89 11.10 1.31
C LEU A 164 -11.39 11.23 1.56
N PRO A 165 -11.99 12.38 1.24
CA PRO A 165 -13.41 12.54 1.37
C PRO A 165 -14.18 11.70 0.34
N ASN A 166 -15.37 11.24 0.72
CA ASN A 166 -16.28 10.58 -0.22
C ASN A 166 -16.90 11.59 -1.19
N ILE A 167 -16.29 11.76 -2.35
CA ILE A 167 -16.74 12.72 -3.36
C ILE A 167 -18.18 12.48 -3.76
N SER A 168 -18.61 11.22 -3.91
CA SER A 168 -19.96 10.88 -4.38
C SER A 168 -21.01 11.36 -3.38
N GLU A 169 -20.74 11.22 -2.09
CA GLU A 169 -21.64 11.70 -1.03
C GLU A 169 -21.67 13.22 -0.98
N LEU A 170 -20.50 13.88 -0.99
CA LEU A 170 -20.40 15.34 -0.98
C LEU A 170 -21.05 15.99 -2.20
N LEU A 171 -20.93 15.40 -3.38
CA LEU A 171 -21.58 15.90 -4.58
C LEU A 171 -23.10 15.66 -4.55
N SER A 172 -23.55 14.52 -4.04
CA SER A 172 -24.98 14.23 -3.87
C SER A 172 -25.62 15.21 -2.88
N ASP A 173 -24.95 15.47 -1.76
CA ASP A 173 -25.42 16.46 -0.78
C ASP A 173 -25.47 17.88 -1.37
N LEU A 174 -24.51 18.22 -2.22
CA LEU A 174 -24.47 19.49 -2.91
C LEU A 174 -25.65 19.67 -3.90
N GLU A 175 -26.02 18.59 -4.60
CA GLU A 175 -27.16 18.62 -5.52
C GLU A 175 -28.48 18.85 -4.81
N ASN A 176 -28.63 18.32 -3.59
CA ASN A 176 -29.82 18.47 -2.76
C ASN A 176 -29.93 19.85 -2.07
N GLN A 177 -28.87 20.65 -2.09
CA GLN A 177 -28.88 22.02 -1.60
C GLN A 177 -29.55 22.96 -2.62
N GLY A 178 -30.49 23.77 -2.18
CA GLY A 178 -31.23 24.74 -3.01
C GLY A 178 -30.39 25.96 -3.47
N LEU A 179 -29.13 25.73 -3.90
CA LEU A 179 -28.19 26.77 -4.32
C LEU A 179 -28.37 27.13 -5.80
N SER A 180 -27.93 28.31 -6.18
CA SER A 180 -27.87 28.70 -7.60
C SER A 180 -26.89 27.82 -8.40
N PRO A 181 -27.06 27.71 -9.74
CA PRO A 181 -26.14 26.94 -10.58
C PRO A 181 -24.69 27.39 -10.46
N GLU A 182 -24.45 28.69 -10.33
CA GLU A 182 -23.10 29.25 -10.19
C GLU A 182 -22.45 28.91 -8.86
N GLU A 183 -23.23 28.99 -7.76
CA GLU A 183 -22.76 28.59 -6.43
C GLU A 183 -22.49 27.07 -6.32
N LYS A 184 -23.32 26.26 -6.97
CA LYS A 184 -23.09 24.80 -7.05
C LYS A 184 -21.79 24.49 -7.77
N GLN A 185 -21.52 25.14 -8.89
CA GLN A 185 -20.30 24.94 -9.64
C GLN A 185 -19.06 25.35 -8.83
N ALA A 186 -19.07 26.52 -8.20
CA ALA A 186 -17.98 26.99 -7.37
C ALA A 186 -17.68 26.03 -6.17
N LYS A 187 -18.71 25.51 -5.52
CA LYS A 187 -18.56 24.53 -4.43
C LYS A 187 -18.06 23.19 -4.94
N LYS A 188 -18.53 22.74 -6.10
CA LYS A 188 -18.05 21.52 -6.75
C LYS A 188 -16.57 21.60 -7.07
N ASP A 189 -16.12 22.71 -7.67
CA ASP A 189 -14.73 22.95 -7.98
C ASP A 189 -13.87 22.98 -6.71
N GLY A 190 -14.35 23.57 -5.62
CA GLY A 190 -13.69 23.56 -4.31
C GLY A 190 -13.53 22.15 -3.74
N ILE A 191 -14.59 21.32 -3.78
CA ILE A 191 -14.56 19.92 -3.33
C ILE A 191 -13.54 19.10 -4.15
N LEU A 192 -13.55 19.26 -5.46
CA LEU A 192 -12.64 18.55 -6.35
C LEU A 192 -11.19 18.98 -6.14
N GLN A 193 -10.95 20.26 -5.89
CA GLN A 193 -9.61 20.78 -5.59
C GLN A 193 -9.08 20.25 -4.25
N ASP A 194 -9.90 20.27 -3.19
CA ASP A 194 -9.53 19.73 -1.88
C ASP A 194 -9.22 18.21 -1.97
N TYR A 195 -10.05 17.49 -2.72
CA TYR A 195 -9.80 16.07 -2.98
C TYR A 195 -8.48 15.85 -3.72
N ALA A 196 -8.20 16.62 -4.77
CA ALA A 196 -6.97 16.48 -5.54
C ALA A 196 -5.73 16.70 -4.66
N ILE A 197 -5.74 17.73 -3.80
CA ILE A 197 -4.65 18.00 -2.87
C ILE A 197 -4.46 16.86 -1.86
N LYS A 198 -5.55 16.32 -1.30
CA LYS A 198 -5.48 15.20 -0.35
C LYS A 198 -5.02 13.91 -1.04
N ALA A 199 -5.50 13.64 -2.25
CA ALA A 199 -5.10 12.47 -3.04
C ALA A 199 -3.61 12.50 -3.37
N GLU A 200 -3.07 13.67 -3.73
CA GLU A 200 -1.65 13.86 -3.99
C GLU A 200 -0.79 13.61 -2.74
N ARG A 201 -1.23 14.08 -1.57
CA ARG A 201 -0.54 13.80 -0.29
C ARG A 201 -0.50 12.30 0.01
N VAL A 202 -1.64 11.62 -0.09
CA VAL A 202 -1.72 10.16 0.13
C VAL A 202 -0.85 9.42 -0.88
N HIS A 203 -0.88 9.83 -2.15
CA HIS A 203 -0.03 9.25 -3.19
C HIS A 203 1.45 9.40 -2.85
N THR A 204 1.89 10.60 -2.48
CA THR A 204 3.28 10.89 -2.09
C THR A 204 3.74 10.03 -0.92
N VAL A 205 2.92 9.91 0.13
CA VAL A 205 3.24 9.06 1.28
C VAL A 205 3.33 7.59 0.88
N ASN A 206 2.41 7.09 0.04
CA ASN A 206 2.45 5.72 -0.44
C ASN A 206 3.69 5.44 -1.32
N GLN A 207 4.13 6.39 -2.14
CA GLN A 207 5.37 6.26 -2.91
C GLN A 207 6.60 6.21 -1.99
N LEU A 208 6.66 7.06 -0.97
CA LEU A 208 7.73 7.01 0.03
C LEU A 208 7.74 5.68 0.79
N LEU A 209 6.57 5.19 1.23
CA LEU A 209 6.47 3.89 1.90
C LEU A 209 6.96 2.76 1.00
N LYS A 210 6.60 2.76 -0.30
CA LYS A 210 7.10 1.80 -1.28
C LYS A 210 8.62 1.86 -1.39
N ALA A 211 9.19 3.07 -1.50
CA ALA A 211 10.63 3.26 -1.58
C ALA A 211 11.37 2.69 -0.36
N TYR A 212 10.81 2.83 0.84
CA TYR A 212 11.43 2.34 2.07
C TYR A 212 11.21 0.86 2.38
N THR A 213 10.24 0.20 1.74
CA THR A 213 9.80 -1.15 2.14
C THR A 213 9.82 -2.19 1.04
N LEU A 214 9.58 -1.79 -0.20
CA LEU A 214 9.49 -2.70 -1.35
C LEU A 214 10.74 -2.68 -2.23
N PHE A 215 11.47 -1.56 -2.26
CA PHE A 215 12.63 -1.41 -3.11
C PHE A 215 13.93 -1.48 -2.31
N GLU A 216 14.95 -2.09 -2.90
CA GLU A 216 16.32 -2.09 -2.41
C GLU A 216 17.20 -1.25 -3.35
N LEU A 217 18.27 -0.64 -2.79
CA LEU A 217 19.19 0.22 -3.56
C LEU A 217 19.82 -0.46 -4.79
N ASN A 218 19.83 -1.79 -4.82
CA ASN A 218 20.43 -2.58 -5.90
C ASN A 218 19.40 -3.32 -6.76
N ASP A 219 18.10 -3.03 -6.57
CA ASP A 219 17.07 -3.59 -7.46
C ASP A 219 17.30 -3.07 -8.87
N GLN A 220 17.41 -3.98 -9.85
CA GLN A 220 17.48 -3.64 -11.26
C GLN A 220 16.07 -3.53 -11.81
N TYR A 221 15.74 -2.36 -12.34
CA TYR A 221 14.49 -2.07 -13.06
C TYR A 221 14.69 -2.24 -14.57
#